data_40205a7f82abb83381131ba382147e57
#
_entry.id   40205a7f82abb83381131ba382147e57
#
_cell.length_a   1.000
_cell.length_b   1.000
_cell.length_c   1.000
_cell.angle_alpha   90.00
_cell.angle_beta   90.00
_cell.angle_gamma   90.00
#
_symmetry.space_group_name_H-M   'P 1'
#
loop_
_entity.id
_entity.type
_entity.pdbx_description
1 polymer ?
#
loop_
_entity_poly.entity_id
_entity_poly.type
_entity_poly.pdbx_seq_one_letter_code
_entity_poly.pdbx_strand_id
1 'polypeptide(L)'
;MNQYLIDAEPPRPGLTDLEARVLAAIRAHRGRANAISRAELAEATGLPDRTVRKVKERLIKVYGYPVCCDYERGGYYWPATDEEIQFARRKLRGHALGILVSDSRLGKISRRMRNVIEQLRLEAQR
;
A
#
# COMPACT_ATOMS: atom_id res chain seq x y z
N MET A 1 -16.23 2.64 -3.19
CA MET A 1 -15.36 2.05 -2.17
C MET A 1 -16.15 1.51 -1.01
N ASN A 2 -15.86 0.32 -0.58
CA ASN A 2 -16.61 -0.32 0.50
C ASN A 2 -16.15 0.18 1.87
N GLN A 3 -17.07 0.82 2.58
CA GLN A 3 -16.78 1.39 3.89
C GLN A 3 -16.34 0.34 4.91
N TYR A 4 -16.86 -0.87 4.82
CA TYR A 4 -16.49 -1.92 5.74
C TYR A 4 -15.02 -2.34 5.66
N LEU A 5 -14.32 -2.03 4.57
CA LEU A 5 -12.89 -2.29 4.47
C LEU A 5 -12.06 -1.38 5.36
N ILE A 6 -12.64 -0.24 5.78
CA ILE A 6 -11.99 0.71 6.67
C ILE A 6 -12.20 0.27 8.12
N ASP A 7 -13.36 -0.31 8.42
CA ASP A 7 -13.69 -0.76 9.77
C ASP A 7 -13.02 -2.10 10.08
N ALA A 8 -13.03 -2.46 11.35
CA ALA A 8 -12.33 -3.65 11.82
C ALA A 8 -12.96 -4.94 11.25
N GLU A 9 -12.44 -5.41 10.12
CA GLU A 9 -12.77 -6.72 9.59
C GLU A 9 -12.04 -7.81 10.38
N PRO A 10 -12.67 -8.97 10.58
CA PRO A 10 -11.94 -10.11 11.15
C PRO A 10 -10.85 -10.57 10.16
N PRO A 11 -9.77 -11.20 10.68
CA PRO A 11 -8.74 -11.74 9.81
C PRO A 11 -9.34 -12.71 8.78
N ARG A 12 -8.84 -12.64 7.55
CA ARG A 12 -9.31 -13.54 6.48
C ARG A 12 -8.75 -14.93 6.66
N PRO A 13 -9.48 -15.97 6.21
CA PRO A 13 -8.98 -17.35 6.31
C PRO A 13 -7.61 -17.49 5.61
N GLY A 14 -6.74 -18.30 6.20
CA GLY A 14 -5.42 -18.54 5.67
C GLY A 14 -4.32 -17.62 6.15
N LEU A 15 -4.67 -16.59 6.94
CA LEU A 15 -3.69 -15.67 7.51
C LEU A 15 -2.86 -16.40 8.56
N THR A 16 -1.53 -16.34 8.43
CA THR A 16 -0.62 -16.95 9.41
C THR A 16 -0.55 -16.10 10.67
N ASP A 17 -0.06 -16.69 11.78
CA ASP A 17 0.12 -15.96 13.04
C ASP A 17 1.04 -14.74 12.86
N LEU A 18 2.09 -14.92 12.08
CA LEU A 18 3.04 -13.86 11.79
C LEU A 18 2.38 -12.73 10.98
N GLU A 19 1.60 -13.09 9.98
CA GLU A 19 0.85 -12.12 9.18
C GLU A 19 -0.20 -11.40 10.02
N ALA A 20 -0.89 -12.12 10.89
CA ALA A 20 -1.88 -11.54 11.80
C ALA A 20 -1.24 -10.54 12.77
N ARG A 21 -0.02 -10.83 13.22
CA ARG A 21 0.73 -9.94 14.11
C ARG A 21 1.06 -8.62 13.43
N VAL A 22 1.56 -8.68 12.22
CA VAL A 22 1.89 -7.48 11.44
C VAL A 22 0.62 -6.69 11.14
N LEU A 23 -0.44 -7.37 10.72
CA LEU A 23 -1.73 -6.73 10.44
C LEU A 23 -2.26 -6.00 11.67
N ALA A 24 -2.26 -6.64 12.82
CA ALA A 24 -2.74 -6.02 14.07
C ALA A 24 -1.94 -4.76 14.42
N ALA A 25 -0.62 -4.80 14.24
CA ALA A 25 0.23 -3.66 14.52
C ALA A 25 -0.09 -2.49 13.59
N ILE A 26 -0.32 -2.75 12.30
CA ILE A 26 -0.68 -1.70 11.33
C ILE A 26 -2.07 -1.14 11.65
N ARG A 27 -3.04 -2.00 11.96
CA ARG A 27 -4.41 -1.59 12.26
C ARG A 27 -4.52 -0.72 13.51
N ALA A 28 -3.57 -0.83 14.42
CA ALA A 28 -3.49 0.04 15.59
C ALA A 28 -3.13 1.47 15.23
N HIS A 29 -2.56 1.69 14.04
CA HIS A 29 -2.16 3.01 13.54
C HIS A 29 -3.14 3.49 12.48
N ARG A 30 -4.31 3.94 12.94
CA ARG A 30 -5.39 4.39 12.08
C ARG A 30 -5.20 5.86 11.71
N GLY A 31 -5.26 6.14 10.42
CA GLY A 31 -5.09 7.48 9.88
C GLY A 31 -3.63 7.79 9.54
N ARG A 32 -3.44 8.59 8.50
CA ARG A 32 -2.10 8.96 8.01
C ARG A 32 -1.25 9.64 9.09
N ALA A 33 -1.87 10.47 9.91
CA ALA A 33 -1.17 11.19 10.98
C ALA A 33 -0.56 10.25 12.03
N ASN A 34 -1.08 9.03 12.12
CA ASN A 34 -0.65 8.02 13.09
C ASN A 34 0.17 6.90 12.44
N ALA A 35 0.68 7.12 11.23
CA ALA A 35 1.45 6.10 10.52
C ALA A 35 2.62 5.60 11.36
N ILE A 36 2.85 4.28 11.31
CA ILE A 36 3.98 3.66 11.99
C ILE A 36 5.12 3.48 10.99
N SER A 37 6.33 3.87 11.37
CA SER A 37 7.49 3.69 10.51
C SER A 37 7.81 2.21 10.35
N ARG A 38 8.53 1.86 9.29
CA ARG A 38 8.96 0.48 9.04
C ARG A 38 9.82 -0.05 10.19
N ALA A 39 10.72 0.79 10.70
CA ALA A 39 11.58 0.43 11.83
C ALA A 39 10.78 0.17 13.10
N GLU A 40 9.81 1.06 13.40
CA GLU A 40 8.94 0.90 14.55
C GLU A 40 8.06 -0.35 14.44
N LEU A 41 7.59 -0.65 13.23
CA LEU A 41 6.77 -1.83 12.97
C LEU A 41 7.60 -3.11 13.17
N ALA A 42 8.85 -3.13 12.72
CA ALA A 42 9.76 -4.24 12.96
C ALA A 42 9.99 -4.46 14.45
N GLU A 43 10.21 -3.38 15.18
CA GLU A 43 10.40 -3.45 16.64
C GLU A 43 9.15 -3.93 17.35
N ALA A 44 7.99 -3.38 17.00
CA ALA A 44 6.72 -3.74 17.62
C ALA A 44 6.32 -5.20 17.39
N THR A 45 6.69 -5.76 16.26
CA THR A 45 6.36 -7.15 15.91
C THR A 45 7.46 -8.13 16.30
N GLY A 46 8.66 -7.64 16.59
CA GLY A 46 9.82 -8.48 16.85
C GLY A 46 10.37 -9.19 15.60
N LEU A 47 10.04 -8.68 14.41
CA LEU A 47 10.43 -9.29 13.14
C LEU A 47 11.48 -8.46 12.42
N PRO A 48 12.36 -9.10 11.62
CA PRO A 48 13.31 -8.37 10.79
C PRO A 48 12.57 -7.47 9.79
N ASP A 49 13.16 -6.35 9.43
CA ASP A 49 12.60 -5.41 8.45
C ASP A 49 12.22 -6.11 7.14
N ARG A 50 13.08 -7.01 6.67
CA ARG A 50 12.83 -7.77 5.44
C ARG A 50 11.54 -8.58 5.53
N THR A 51 11.31 -9.22 6.66
CA THR A 51 10.10 -10.03 6.89
C THR A 51 8.87 -9.12 6.93
N VAL A 52 8.95 -8.00 7.62
CA VAL A 52 7.86 -7.03 7.70
C VAL A 52 7.45 -6.55 6.30
N ARG A 53 8.43 -6.25 5.45
CA ARG A 53 8.17 -5.80 4.07
C ARG A 53 7.46 -6.85 3.24
N LYS A 54 7.89 -8.11 3.34
CA LYS A 54 7.27 -9.23 2.63
C LYS A 54 5.85 -9.46 3.11
N VAL A 55 5.64 -9.43 4.41
CA VAL A 55 4.31 -9.63 4.99
C VAL A 55 3.37 -8.51 4.57
N LYS A 56 3.82 -7.27 4.62
CA LYS A 56 3.03 -6.11 4.19
C LYS A 56 2.58 -6.28 2.73
N GLU A 57 3.48 -6.70 1.86
CA GLU A 57 3.15 -6.97 0.45
C GLU A 57 2.07 -8.05 0.32
N ARG A 58 2.17 -9.12 1.09
CA ARG A 58 1.19 -10.19 1.07
C ARG A 58 -0.17 -9.74 1.59
N LEU A 59 -0.19 -8.92 2.65
CA LEU A 59 -1.43 -8.39 3.20
C LEU A 59 -2.20 -7.59 2.14
N ILE A 60 -1.50 -6.82 1.33
CA ILE A 60 -2.10 -6.02 0.27
C ILE A 60 -2.47 -6.89 -0.95
N LYS A 61 -1.49 -7.62 -1.49
CA LYS A 61 -1.63 -8.28 -2.80
C LYS A 61 -2.39 -9.59 -2.74
N VAL A 62 -2.19 -10.36 -1.68
CA VAL A 62 -2.82 -11.68 -1.54
C VAL A 62 -4.16 -11.57 -0.82
N TYR A 63 -4.19 -10.87 0.29
CA TYR A 63 -5.39 -10.79 1.14
C TYR A 63 -6.26 -9.59 0.85
N GLY A 64 -5.75 -8.57 0.14
CA GLY A 64 -6.51 -7.39 -0.25
C GLY A 64 -6.85 -6.42 0.88
N TYR A 65 -6.07 -6.41 1.96
CA TYR A 65 -6.26 -5.44 3.03
C TYR A 65 -5.84 -4.04 2.60
N PRO A 66 -6.54 -3.00 3.04
CA PRO A 66 -6.26 -1.62 2.63
C PRO A 66 -5.12 -0.99 3.45
N VAL A 67 -3.96 -1.62 3.45
CA VAL A 67 -2.78 -1.06 4.10
C VAL A 67 -2.25 0.08 3.24
N CYS A 68 -2.18 1.27 3.79
CA CYS A 68 -1.69 2.45 3.09
C CYS A 68 -0.23 2.73 3.43
N CYS A 69 0.53 3.18 2.43
CA CYS A 69 1.92 3.58 2.60
C CYS A 69 2.02 5.10 2.48
N ASP A 70 2.74 5.73 3.40
CA ASP A 70 3.03 7.16 3.31
C ASP A 70 4.40 7.34 2.67
N TYR A 71 4.42 7.59 1.35
CA TYR A 71 5.66 7.73 0.59
C TYR A 71 6.42 9.03 0.90
N GLU A 72 5.75 10.01 1.49
CA GLU A 72 6.39 11.30 1.79
C GLU A 72 7.12 11.27 3.13
N ARG A 73 6.50 10.66 4.14
CA ARG A 73 7.05 10.58 5.51
C ARG A 73 7.65 9.22 5.81
N GLY A 74 7.30 8.21 5.01
CA GLY A 74 7.58 6.83 5.30
C GLY A 74 6.56 6.24 6.26
N GLY A 75 6.45 4.91 6.25
CA GLY A 75 5.57 4.22 7.18
C GLY A 75 4.27 3.72 6.58
N TYR A 76 3.51 3.05 7.43
CA TYR A 76 2.27 2.39 7.05
C TYR A 76 1.16 2.80 8.00
N TYR A 77 -0.08 2.80 7.51
CA TYR A 77 -1.23 3.10 8.34
C TYR A 77 -2.47 2.40 7.82
N TRP A 78 -3.44 2.22 8.71
CA TRP A 78 -4.77 1.77 8.34
C TRP A 78 -5.60 3.01 8.04
N PRO A 79 -6.31 3.07 6.92
CA PRO A 79 -7.04 4.28 6.57
C PRO A 79 -8.20 4.53 7.54
N ALA A 80 -8.39 5.79 7.89
CA ALA A 80 -9.51 6.23 8.71
C ALA A 80 -10.69 6.68 7.84
N THR A 81 -10.43 7.14 6.62
CA THR A 81 -11.43 7.68 5.71
C THR A 81 -11.21 7.18 4.29
N ASP A 82 -12.24 7.30 3.47
CA ASP A 82 -12.13 6.97 2.05
C ASP A 82 -11.18 7.92 1.33
N GLU A 83 -11.13 9.19 1.75
CA GLU A 83 -10.21 10.18 1.20
C GLU A 83 -8.75 9.75 1.38
N GLU A 84 -8.43 9.16 2.52
CA GLU A 84 -7.08 8.64 2.75
C GLU A 84 -6.74 7.49 1.83
N ILE A 85 -7.70 6.63 1.55
CA ILE A 85 -7.52 5.54 0.59
C ILE A 85 -7.28 6.11 -0.80
N GLN A 86 -8.08 7.09 -1.23
CA GLN A 86 -7.93 7.71 -2.54
C GLN A 86 -6.60 8.45 -2.66
N PHE A 87 -6.17 9.11 -1.60
CA PHE A 87 -4.86 9.76 -1.54
C PHE A 87 -3.74 8.73 -1.73
N ALA A 88 -3.78 7.62 -0.99
CA ALA A 88 -2.78 6.55 -1.10
C ALA A 88 -2.76 5.95 -2.51
N ARG A 89 -3.93 5.75 -3.11
CA ARG A 89 -4.02 5.23 -4.48
C ARG A 89 -3.41 6.18 -5.51
N ARG A 90 -3.65 7.49 -5.36
CA ARG A 90 -3.05 8.48 -6.27
C ARG A 90 -1.52 8.45 -6.18
N LYS A 91 -0.98 8.38 -4.97
CA LYS A 91 0.48 8.31 -4.77
C LYS A 91 1.05 7.03 -5.36
N LEU A 92 0.39 5.91 -5.14
CA LEU A 92 0.83 4.62 -5.68
C LEU A 92 0.81 4.61 -7.21
N ARG A 93 -0.24 5.16 -7.82
CA ARG A 93 -0.35 5.28 -9.28
C ARG A 93 0.71 6.20 -9.86
N GLY A 94 1.01 7.31 -9.17
CA GLY A 94 2.09 8.21 -9.58
C GLY A 94 3.44 7.51 -9.57
N HIS A 95 3.68 6.68 -8.55
CA HIS A 95 4.91 5.89 -8.46
C HIS A 95 4.98 4.87 -9.61
N ALA A 96 3.89 4.17 -9.87
CA ALA A 96 3.80 3.21 -10.97
C ALA A 96 4.04 3.88 -12.33
N LEU A 97 3.46 5.07 -12.53
CA LEU A 97 3.66 5.85 -13.74
C LEU A 97 5.14 6.18 -13.94
N GLY A 98 5.83 6.59 -12.87
CA GLY A 98 7.26 6.88 -12.92
C GLY A 98 8.08 5.69 -13.38
N ILE A 99 7.75 4.50 -12.86
CA ILE A 99 8.42 3.25 -13.25
C ILE A 99 8.17 2.95 -14.73
N LEU A 100 6.93 3.07 -15.19
CA LEU A 100 6.57 2.80 -16.59
C LEU A 100 7.22 3.79 -17.56
N VAL A 101 7.32 5.06 -17.18
CA VAL A 101 8.01 6.06 -17.97
C VAL A 101 9.49 5.70 -18.11
N SER A 102 10.13 5.29 -17.02
CA SER A 102 11.53 4.84 -17.06
C SER A 102 11.71 3.65 -17.97
N ASP A 103 10.81 2.66 -17.86
CA ASP A 103 10.84 1.48 -18.73
C ASP A 103 10.72 1.88 -20.21
N SER A 104 9.82 2.81 -20.52
CA SER A 104 9.61 3.27 -21.91
C SER A 104 10.83 3.98 -22.49
N ARG A 105 11.69 4.54 -21.63
CA ARG A 105 12.94 5.20 -22.06
C ARG A 105 14.05 4.21 -22.35
N LEU A 106 13.98 3.03 -21.77
CA LEU A 106 14.99 1.98 -21.94
C LEU A 106 14.74 1.11 -23.15
N GLY A 107 13.52 1.09 -23.69
CA GLY A 107 13.20 0.27 -24.83
C GLY A 107 11.90 0.67 -25.52
N LYS A 108 11.56 -0.09 -26.58
CA LYS A 108 10.29 0.12 -27.29
C LYS A 108 9.16 -0.50 -26.49
N ILE A 109 8.05 0.23 -26.40
CA ILE A 109 6.86 -0.24 -25.73
C ILE A 109 5.72 -0.45 -26.71
N SER A 110 4.79 -1.33 -26.39
CA SER A 110 3.62 -1.58 -27.20
C SER A 110 2.66 -0.39 -27.15
N ARG A 111 1.75 -0.33 -28.15
CA ARG A 111 0.67 0.65 -28.12
C ARG A 111 -0.18 0.51 -26.86
N ARG A 112 -0.46 -0.75 -26.46
CA ARG A 112 -1.24 -1.03 -25.24
C ARG A 112 -0.58 -0.41 -24.01
N MET A 113 0.74 -0.58 -23.88
CA MET A 113 1.46 -0.01 -22.74
C MET A 113 1.47 1.51 -22.78
N ARG A 114 1.61 2.13 -23.97
CA ARG A 114 1.50 3.58 -24.10
C ARG A 114 0.14 4.09 -23.63
N ASN A 115 -0.92 3.37 -23.96
CA ASN A 115 -2.27 3.73 -23.52
C ASN A 115 -2.41 3.64 -22.00
N VAL A 116 -1.80 2.62 -21.38
CA VAL A 116 -1.78 2.49 -19.92
C VAL A 116 -1.07 3.68 -19.28
N ILE A 117 0.10 4.05 -19.81
CA ILE A 117 0.88 5.19 -19.32
C ILE A 117 0.05 6.48 -19.43
N GLU A 118 -0.60 6.70 -20.56
CA GLU A 118 -1.42 7.89 -20.75
C GLU A 118 -2.60 7.94 -19.79
N GLN A 119 -3.26 6.81 -19.59
CA GLN A 119 -4.36 6.71 -18.64
C GLN A 119 -3.90 7.05 -17.23
N LEU A 120 -2.77 6.50 -16.80
CA LEU A 120 -2.20 6.78 -15.47
C LEU A 120 -1.81 8.25 -15.33
N ARG A 121 -1.29 8.85 -16.40
CA ARG A 121 -0.93 10.26 -16.40
C ARG A 121 -2.16 11.15 -16.21
N LEU A 122 -3.26 10.84 -16.89
CA LEU A 122 -4.51 11.57 -16.75
C LEU A 122 -5.08 11.43 -15.32
N GLU A 123 -5.02 10.24 -14.77
CA GLU A 123 -5.50 9.99 -13.40
C GLU A 123 -4.65 10.70 -12.35
N ALA A 124 -3.36 10.82 -12.57
CA ALA A 124 -2.44 11.50 -11.67
C ALA A 124 -2.68 13.02 -11.61
N GLN A 125 -3.34 13.59 -12.61
CA GLN A 125 -3.65 15.02 -12.68
C GLN A 125 -4.96 15.40 -12.00
N ARG A 126 -5.71 14.43 -11.52
CA ARG A 126 -6.99 14.68 -10.84
C ARG A 126 -6.80 15.07 -9.38
#